data_9ebb753b6500107f3b375b0610caeabe
#
_entry.id   9ebb753b6500107f3b375b0610caeabe
#
_cell.length_a   1.000
_cell.length_b   1.000
_cell.length_c   1.000
_cell.angle_alpha   90.00
_cell.angle_beta   90.00
_cell.angle_gamma   90.00
#
_symmetry.space_group_name_H-M   'P 1'
#
loop_
_entity.id
_entity.type
_entity.pdbx_description
1 polymer ?
#
loop_
_entity_poly.entity_id
_entity_poly.type
_entity_poly.pdbx_seq_one_letter_code
_entity_poly.pdbx_strand_id
1 'polypeptide(L)'
;MIHEVDQIRADLPKLGTRKLHFMLKYPLLKHGITIGRDYLFDLLCSRGMLIKRRRRRSITTDSNHWMRKYDNLIKEMEITRAEQLWVSDITYLTLNKSFVYLSLITDTYSHQIMGYQVQNDLSAEGCIGALKMALLKRTTPLLALVHHSDRGSQYCSKSYVDLLKDDQIAISMTQSGSPYDNAIAERVNGILKTEFEIEQNTGSMAQLKLKIARVINIYNKLRPHDSCESLTPEQAHLRTGILGKNWKNYRKINWKRKKQENINAKNSTSANVRTSLIPTFAEVAEGLTKLKIQ
;
A
#
# COMPACT_ATOMS: atom_id res chain seq x y z
N MET A 1 29.81 -11.66 0.66
CA MET A 1 28.75 -10.68 0.29
C MET A 1 27.86 -11.16 -0.84
N ILE A 2 28.34 -11.51 -2.05
CA ILE A 2 27.45 -12.01 -3.14
C ILE A 2 26.74 -13.29 -2.70
N HIS A 3 27.44 -14.21 -2.06
CA HIS A 3 26.84 -15.40 -1.49
C HIS A 3 25.65 -15.10 -0.56
N GLU A 4 25.75 -14.10 0.32
CA GLU A 4 24.63 -13.65 1.18
C GLU A 4 23.47 -13.07 0.36
N VAL A 5 23.79 -12.34 -0.72
CA VAL A 5 22.76 -11.83 -1.65
C VAL A 5 21.99 -13.00 -2.30
N ASP A 6 22.71 -14.04 -2.75
CA ASP A 6 22.12 -15.21 -3.39
C ASP A 6 21.27 -16.02 -2.40
N GLN A 7 21.72 -16.17 -1.15
CA GLN A 7 20.94 -16.80 -0.08
C GLN A 7 19.61 -16.07 0.18
N ILE A 8 19.65 -14.74 0.32
CA ILE A 8 18.44 -13.94 0.52
C ILE A 8 17.52 -14.06 -0.71
N ARG A 9 18.07 -14.03 -1.91
CA ARG A 9 17.31 -14.12 -3.16
C ARG A 9 16.77 -15.50 -3.48
N ALA A 10 17.25 -16.54 -2.85
CA ALA A 10 16.64 -17.87 -2.94
C ALA A 10 15.18 -17.86 -2.45
N ASP A 11 14.88 -17.09 -1.42
CA ASP A 11 13.53 -16.93 -0.90
C ASP A 11 12.83 -15.65 -1.40
N LEU A 12 13.58 -14.59 -1.67
CA LEU A 12 13.10 -13.26 -2.08
C LEU A 12 13.70 -12.86 -3.45
N PRO A 13 13.32 -13.53 -4.55
CA PRO A 13 14.07 -13.54 -5.81
C PRO A 13 14.25 -12.16 -6.44
N LYS A 14 13.27 -11.28 -6.31
CA LYS A 14 13.35 -9.91 -6.85
C LYS A 14 13.22 -8.83 -5.77
N LEU A 15 13.82 -9.08 -4.60
CA LEU A 15 13.91 -8.07 -3.56
C LEU A 15 14.77 -6.89 -4.02
N GLY A 16 14.21 -5.67 -3.97
CA GLY A 16 14.91 -4.45 -4.39
C GLY A 16 16.08 -4.09 -3.48
N THR A 17 17.10 -3.41 -4.03
CA THR A 17 18.40 -3.11 -3.38
C THR A 17 18.27 -2.49 -2.00
N ARG A 18 17.29 -1.60 -1.74
CA ARG A 18 17.12 -0.96 -0.42
C ARG A 18 16.81 -1.99 0.68
N LYS A 19 15.84 -2.88 0.42
CA LYS A 19 15.47 -3.94 1.38
C LYS A 19 16.55 -5.00 1.49
N LEU A 20 17.18 -5.33 0.37
CA LEU A 20 18.32 -6.24 0.34
C LEU A 20 19.47 -5.70 1.21
N HIS A 21 19.81 -4.41 1.07
CA HIS A 21 20.82 -3.75 1.94
C HIS A 21 20.45 -3.81 3.42
N PHE A 22 19.16 -3.60 3.75
CA PHE A 22 18.69 -3.73 5.13
C PHE A 22 18.88 -5.16 5.66
N MET A 23 18.52 -6.18 4.90
CA MET A 23 18.67 -7.58 5.30
C MET A 23 20.12 -8.04 5.38
N LEU A 24 20.99 -7.49 4.54
CA LEU A 24 22.43 -7.81 4.55
C LEU A 24 23.19 -7.26 5.74
N LYS A 25 22.67 -6.25 6.44
CA LYS A 25 23.40 -5.61 7.56
C LYS A 25 23.87 -6.61 8.60
N TYR A 26 22.99 -7.46 9.09
CA TYR A 26 23.32 -8.42 10.14
C TYR A 26 24.26 -9.56 9.65
N PRO A 27 24.00 -10.24 8.53
CA PRO A 27 24.92 -11.23 7.98
C PRO A 27 26.33 -10.68 7.72
N LEU A 28 26.44 -9.49 7.12
CA LEU A 28 27.75 -8.89 6.83
C LEU A 28 28.50 -8.45 8.08
N LEU A 29 27.78 -7.96 9.08
CA LEU A 29 28.39 -7.57 10.35
C LEU A 29 29.08 -8.74 11.06
N LYS A 30 28.55 -9.98 10.95
CA LYS A 30 29.20 -11.20 11.46
C LYS A 30 30.58 -11.45 10.86
N HIS A 31 30.82 -10.93 9.65
CA HIS A 31 32.11 -11.02 8.95
C HIS A 31 32.91 -9.72 9.07
N GLY A 32 32.53 -8.79 9.94
CA GLY A 32 33.21 -7.50 10.10
C GLY A 32 33.04 -6.55 8.89
N ILE A 33 32.06 -6.81 8.02
CA ILE A 33 31.84 -6.05 6.78
C ILE A 33 30.71 -5.05 6.97
N THR A 34 30.98 -3.77 6.71
CA THR A 34 29.97 -2.71 6.66
C THR A 34 29.99 -2.06 5.29
N ILE A 35 28.84 -1.96 4.63
CA ILE A 35 28.70 -1.36 3.31
C ILE A 35 27.59 -0.32 3.25
N GLY A 36 27.78 0.72 2.42
CA GLY A 36 26.72 1.67 2.08
C GLY A 36 25.75 1.11 1.05
N ARG A 37 24.54 1.69 1.01
CA ARG A 37 23.50 1.31 0.02
C ARG A 37 23.98 1.53 -1.41
N ASP A 38 24.67 2.62 -1.68
CA ASP A 38 25.08 3.00 -3.03
C ASP A 38 26.21 2.08 -3.52
N TYR A 39 27.15 1.71 -2.66
CA TYR A 39 28.14 0.67 -2.96
C TYR A 39 27.48 -0.67 -3.33
N LEU A 40 26.45 -1.10 -2.57
CA LEU A 40 25.72 -2.32 -2.92
C LEU A 40 25.03 -2.18 -4.28
N PHE A 41 24.45 -1.00 -4.59
CA PHE A 41 23.82 -0.75 -5.87
C PHE A 41 24.82 -0.89 -7.02
N ASP A 42 25.99 -0.27 -6.91
CA ASP A 42 27.06 -0.31 -7.92
C ASP A 42 27.60 -1.73 -8.12
N LEU A 43 27.80 -2.46 -7.02
CA LEU A 43 28.21 -3.86 -7.06
C LEU A 43 27.17 -4.74 -7.80
N LEU A 44 25.89 -4.60 -7.47
CA LEU A 44 24.82 -5.34 -8.14
C LEU A 44 24.67 -4.93 -9.61
N CYS A 45 24.92 -3.65 -9.93
CA CYS A 45 24.92 -3.13 -11.28
C CYS A 45 26.04 -3.79 -12.12
N SER A 46 27.28 -3.77 -11.61
CA SER A 46 28.45 -4.34 -12.27
C SER A 46 28.34 -5.86 -12.52
N ARG A 47 27.53 -6.54 -11.69
CA ARG A 47 27.25 -7.98 -11.80
C ARG A 47 25.98 -8.30 -12.61
N GLY A 48 25.28 -7.30 -13.16
CA GLY A 48 24.00 -7.50 -13.87
C GLY A 48 22.86 -8.00 -12.97
N MET A 49 22.98 -7.82 -11.64
CA MET A 49 22.05 -8.34 -10.63
C MET A 49 20.96 -7.35 -10.22
N LEU A 50 20.87 -6.18 -10.88
CA LEU A 50 19.80 -5.22 -10.57
C LEU A 50 18.44 -5.69 -11.08
N ILE A 51 17.40 -5.45 -10.25
CA ILE A 51 16.02 -5.79 -10.58
C ILE A 51 15.45 -4.76 -11.55
N LYS A 52 15.10 -5.20 -12.76
CA LYS A 52 14.42 -4.38 -13.76
C LYS A 52 12.95 -4.21 -13.41
N ARG A 53 12.42 -2.97 -13.49
CA ARG A 53 10.98 -2.70 -13.29
C ARG A 53 10.19 -3.22 -14.48
N ARG A 54 9.15 -4.04 -14.22
CA ARG A 54 8.16 -4.40 -15.25
C ARG A 54 7.13 -3.28 -15.43
N ARG A 55 6.68 -3.04 -16.66
CA ARG A 55 5.53 -2.16 -16.95
C ARG A 55 4.26 -2.86 -16.45
N ARG A 56 3.40 -2.11 -15.74
CA ARG A 56 2.09 -2.59 -15.28
C ARG A 56 1.13 -2.68 -16.47
N ARG A 57 0.30 -3.74 -16.49
CA ARG A 57 -0.96 -3.79 -17.23
C ARG A 57 -2.07 -3.63 -16.19
N SER A 58 -3.01 -2.69 -16.42
CA SER A 58 -4.21 -2.56 -15.61
C SER A 58 -5.32 -3.42 -16.23
N ILE A 59 -6.04 -4.14 -15.38
CA ILE A 59 -7.30 -4.81 -15.71
C ILE A 59 -8.34 -4.18 -14.80
N THR A 60 -9.50 -3.80 -15.33
CA THR A 60 -10.58 -3.15 -14.59
C THR A 60 -11.62 -4.17 -14.14
N THR A 61 -12.13 -4.00 -12.93
CA THR A 61 -13.23 -4.80 -12.36
C THR A 61 -14.57 -4.26 -12.86
N ASP A 62 -15.50 -5.13 -13.23
CA ASP A 62 -16.89 -4.75 -13.53
C ASP A 62 -17.66 -4.55 -12.22
N SER A 63 -18.03 -3.31 -11.93
CA SER A 63 -18.79 -2.91 -10.74
C SER A 63 -20.29 -2.67 -11.04
N ASN A 64 -20.75 -2.95 -12.27
CA ASN A 64 -22.09 -2.59 -12.72
C ASN A 64 -23.07 -3.75 -12.52
N HIS A 65 -23.42 -4.07 -11.27
CA HIS A 65 -24.40 -5.09 -10.90
C HIS A 65 -25.44 -4.53 -9.92
N TRP A 66 -26.60 -5.21 -9.79
CA TRP A 66 -27.76 -4.81 -8.97
C TRP A 66 -27.60 -5.03 -7.45
N MET A 67 -26.60 -5.80 -7.00
CA MET A 67 -26.42 -6.15 -5.58
C MET A 67 -26.15 -4.90 -4.71
N ARG A 68 -26.51 -4.99 -3.42
CA ARG A 68 -26.33 -3.92 -2.45
C ARG A 68 -24.86 -3.55 -2.31
N LYS A 69 -24.57 -2.27 -2.39
CA LYS A 69 -23.24 -1.65 -2.16
C LYS A 69 -23.23 -0.99 -0.79
N TYR A 70 -22.06 -1.01 -0.14
CA TYR A 70 -21.87 -0.44 1.19
C TYR A 70 -21.07 0.84 1.10
N ASP A 71 -21.20 1.69 2.15
CA ASP A 71 -20.48 2.96 2.21
C ASP A 71 -18.98 2.77 2.48
N ASN A 72 -18.21 3.80 2.12
CA ASN A 72 -16.79 3.84 2.40
C ASN A 72 -16.56 4.36 3.83
N LEU A 73 -16.20 3.45 4.75
CA LEU A 73 -15.96 3.74 6.16
C LEU A 73 -14.52 4.14 6.48
N ILE A 74 -13.60 4.05 5.49
CA ILE A 74 -12.16 4.15 5.76
C ILE A 74 -11.54 5.51 5.43
N LYS A 75 -12.30 6.46 4.90
CA LYS A 75 -11.76 7.76 4.40
C LYS A 75 -10.96 8.54 5.43
N GLU A 76 -11.41 8.55 6.68
CA GLU A 76 -10.81 9.30 7.79
C GLU A 76 -10.29 8.37 8.89
N MET A 77 -10.21 7.07 8.61
CA MET A 77 -9.82 6.07 9.59
C MET A 77 -8.31 6.11 9.82
N GLU A 78 -7.89 6.38 11.05
CA GLU A 78 -6.50 6.23 11.48
C GLU A 78 -6.25 4.78 11.91
N ILE A 79 -5.26 4.15 11.29
CA ILE A 79 -4.93 2.75 11.56
C ILE A 79 -3.77 2.71 12.56
N THR A 80 -4.05 2.22 13.76
CA THR A 80 -3.12 2.20 14.90
C THR A 80 -2.80 0.81 15.43
N ARG A 81 -3.48 -0.22 14.94
CA ARG A 81 -3.27 -1.62 15.35
C ARG A 81 -3.57 -2.60 14.23
N ALA A 82 -3.03 -3.80 14.37
CA ALA A 82 -3.44 -4.93 13.56
C ALA A 82 -4.92 -5.28 13.76
N GLU A 83 -5.52 -5.93 12.79
CA GLU A 83 -6.93 -6.36 12.77
C GLU A 83 -7.94 -5.23 13.04
N GLN A 84 -7.57 -4.00 12.64
CA GLN A 84 -8.48 -2.86 12.65
C GLN A 84 -9.14 -2.67 11.28
N LEU A 85 -8.40 -2.90 10.22
CA LEU A 85 -8.88 -2.83 8.85
C LEU A 85 -8.24 -3.94 8.00
N TRP A 86 -9.06 -4.79 7.42
CA TRP A 86 -8.67 -5.72 6.37
C TRP A 86 -9.08 -5.20 5.01
N VAL A 87 -8.23 -5.36 4.02
CA VAL A 87 -8.52 -5.07 2.61
C VAL A 87 -8.49 -6.35 1.80
N SER A 88 -9.46 -6.51 0.90
CA SER A 88 -9.58 -7.66 0.02
C SER A 88 -9.45 -7.26 -1.44
N ASP A 89 -8.84 -8.14 -2.23
CA ASP A 89 -8.74 -7.98 -3.67
C ASP A 89 -8.58 -9.35 -4.36
N ILE A 90 -9.05 -9.46 -5.59
CA ILE A 90 -8.89 -10.63 -6.44
C ILE A 90 -7.90 -10.30 -7.53
N THR A 91 -6.91 -11.15 -7.72
CA THR A 91 -5.96 -10.99 -8.82
C THR A 91 -5.95 -12.20 -9.74
N TYR A 92 -5.86 -11.94 -11.04
CA TYR A 92 -5.77 -12.96 -12.08
C TYR A 92 -4.34 -13.49 -12.15
N LEU A 93 -4.18 -14.80 -12.22
CA LEU A 93 -2.92 -15.48 -12.47
C LEU A 93 -3.04 -16.30 -13.76
N THR A 94 -1.95 -16.41 -14.50
CA THR A 94 -1.90 -17.24 -15.70
C THR A 94 -1.39 -18.62 -15.34
N LEU A 95 -2.14 -19.66 -15.70
CA LEU A 95 -1.78 -21.05 -15.57
C LEU A 95 -2.08 -21.79 -16.90
N ASN A 96 -1.07 -22.31 -17.60
CA ASN A 96 -1.24 -23.07 -18.85
C ASN A 96 -2.16 -22.37 -19.88
N LYS A 97 -1.94 -21.08 -20.15
CA LYS A 97 -2.75 -20.23 -21.04
C LYS A 97 -4.18 -19.92 -20.54
N SER A 98 -4.60 -20.48 -19.42
CA SER A 98 -5.88 -20.18 -18.75
C SER A 98 -5.69 -19.18 -17.61
N PHE A 99 -6.77 -18.53 -17.20
CA PHE A 99 -6.77 -17.70 -15.99
C PHE A 99 -7.23 -18.52 -14.79
N VAL A 100 -6.57 -18.26 -13.66
CA VAL A 100 -7.00 -18.68 -12.32
C VAL A 100 -7.03 -17.43 -11.43
N TYR A 101 -7.75 -17.49 -10.34
CA TYR A 101 -8.05 -16.36 -9.50
C TYR A 101 -7.47 -16.57 -8.10
N LEU A 102 -6.73 -15.57 -7.62
CA LEU A 102 -6.21 -15.54 -6.26
C LEU A 102 -6.95 -14.45 -5.50
N SER A 103 -7.79 -14.85 -4.55
CA SER A 103 -8.42 -13.96 -3.58
C SER A 103 -7.49 -13.78 -2.38
N LEU A 104 -7.25 -12.54 -1.96
CA LEU A 104 -6.38 -12.20 -0.82
C LEU A 104 -7.14 -11.34 0.19
N ILE A 105 -6.85 -11.56 1.47
CA ILE A 105 -7.21 -10.66 2.57
C ILE A 105 -5.94 -10.22 3.25
N THR A 106 -5.73 -8.91 3.32
CA THR A 106 -4.52 -8.28 3.84
C THR A 106 -4.88 -7.33 4.98
N ASP A 107 -4.18 -7.46 6.09
CA ASP A 107 -4.23 -6.49 7.18
C ASP A 107 -3.52 -5.19 6.77
N THR A 108 -4.18 -4.05 6.93
CA THR A 108 -3.64 -2.76 6.44
C THR A 108 -2.55 -2.19 7.32
N TYR A 109 -2.56 -2.53 8.61
CA TYR A 109 -1.56 -2.06 9.55
C TYR A 109 -0.21 -2.74 9.33
N SER A 110 -0.22 -4.05 9.32
CA SER A 110 0.98 -4.88 9.24
C SER A 110 1.38 -5.27 7.81
N HIS A 111 0.47 -5.13 6.84
CA HIS A 111 0.54 -5.72 5.50
C HIS A 111 0.58 -7.26 5.50
N GLN A 112 0.21 -7.92 6.61
CA GLN A 112 0.14 -9.38 6.69
C GLN A 112 -0.99 -9.92 5.82
N ILE A 113 -0.70 -10.94 5.04
CA ILE A 113 -1.73 -11.71 4.33
C ILE A 113 -2.36 -12.64 5.36
N MET A 114 -3.60 -12.33 5.74
CA MET A 114 -4.38 -13.07 6.73
C MET A 114 -5.03 -14.31 6.13
N GLY A 115 -5.58 -14.17 4.91
CA GLY A 115 -6.22 -15.25 4.20
C GLY A 115 -6.02 -15.19 2.70
N TYR A 116 -6.10 -16.34 2.05
CA TYR A 116 -6.00 -16.46 0.61
C TYR A 116 -6.67 -17.73 0.08
N GLN A 117 -7.12 -17.68 -1.17
CA GLN A 117 -7.68 -18.83 -1.86
C GLN A 117 -7.39 -18.76 -3.35
N VAL A 118 -7.04 -19.89 -3.96
CA VAL A 118 -6.82 -20.01 -5.42
C VAL A 118 -7.93 -20.87 -6.00
N GLN A 119 -8.61 -20.36 -7.05
CA GLN A 119 -9.69 -21.05 -7.74
C GLN A 119 -9.60 -20.91 -9.27
N ASN A 120 -10.31 -21.79 -9.98
CA ASN A 120 -10.38 -21.79 -11.45
C ASN A 120 -11.39 -20.76 -11.97
N ASP A 121 -12.31 -20.33 -11.15
CA ASP A 121 -13.40 -19.44 -11.50
C ASP A 121 -13.41 -18.17 -10.63
N LEU A 122 -14.13 -17.16 -11.07
CA LEU A 122 -14.30 -15.87 -10.40
C LEU A 122 -15.57 -15.87 -9.54
N SER A 123 -15.80 -16.94 -8.79
CA SER A 123 -16.96 -17.08 -7.90
C SER A 123 -16.72 -16.46 -6.52
N ALA A 124 -17.79 -16.30 -5.74
CA ALA A 124 -17.69 -15.80 -4.36
C ALA A 124 -17.00 -16.79 -3.41
N GLU A 125 -16.98 -18.09 -3.74
CA GLU A 125 -16.38 -19.15 -2.94
C GLU A 125 -14.89 -18.92 -2.69
N GLY A 126 -14.18 -18.33 -3.67
CA GLY A 126 -12.78 -17.94 -3.51
C GLY A 126 -12.58 -16.91 -2.42
N CYS A 127 -13.43 -15.88 -2.43
CA CYS A 127 -13.40 -14.83 -1.42
C CYS A 127 -13.82 -15.36 -0.05
N ILE A 128 -14.84 -16.21 0.00
CA ILE A 128 -15.33 -16.87 1.24
C ILE A 128 -14.24 -17.76 1.83
N GLY A 129 -13.54 -18.56 1.00
CA GLY A 129 -12.43 -19.39 1.47
C GLY A 129 -11.27 -18.57 2.04
N ALA A 130 -10.92 -17.45 1.40
CA ALA A 130 -9.93 -16.52 1.91
C ALA A 130 -10.37 -15.87 3.23
N LEU A 131 -11.65 -15.47 3.34
CA LEU A 131 -12.20 -14.87 4.57
C LEU A 131 -12.22 -15.86 5.72
N LYS A 132 -12.69 -17.08 5.51
CA LYS A 132 -12.65 -18.15 6.53
C LYS A 132 -11.23 -18.41 7.05
N MET A 133 -10.24 -18.45 6.15
CA MET A 133 -8.84 -18.60 6.55
C MET A 133 -8.35 -17.40 7.38
N ALA A 134 -8.73 -16.17 7.03
CA ALA A 134 -8.37 -14.97 7.78
C ALA A 134 -9.01 -14.95 9.17
N LEU A 135 -10.28 -15.32 9.28
CA LEU A 135 -11.02 -15.43 10.55
C LEU A 135 -10.38 -16.45 11.50
N LEU A 136 -9.95 -17.60 10.99
CA LEU A 136 -9.23 -18.60 11.79
C LEU A 136 -7.89 -18.11 12.34
N LYS A 137 -7.26 -17.13 11.68
CA LYS A 137 -5.98 -16.53 12.11
C LYS A 137 -6.17 -15.29 12.98
N ARG A 138 -7.38 -14.79 13.10
CA ARG A 138 -7.69 -13.58 13.87
C ARG A 138 -7.32 -13.75 15.35
N THR A 139 -6.51 -12.83 15.86
CA THR A 139 -6.00 -12.87 17.25
C THR A 139 -6.79 -11.98 18.19
N THR A 140 -7.52 -10.99 17.67
CA THR A 140 -8.30 -10.03 18.45
C THR A 140 -9.80 -10.03 18.07
N PRO A 141 -10.52 -11.16 18.25
CA PRO A 141 -11.90 -11.31 17.76
C PRO A 141 -12.89 -10.36 18.44
N LEU A 142 -12.60 -9.88 19.65
CA LEU A 142 -13.47 -8.96 20.40
C LEU A 142 -13.27 -7.48 20.01
N LEU A 143 -12.24 -7.15 19.27
CA LEU A 143 -11.99 -5.77 18.83
C LEU A 143 -12.69 -5.49 17.49
N ALA A 144 -13.18 -4.26 17.33
CA ALA A 144 -13.82 -3.83 16.09
C ALA A 144 -12.89 -4.00 14.88
N LEU A 145 -13.40 -4.61 13.81
CA LEU A 145 -12.73 -4.83 12.54
C LEU A 145 -13.60 -4.29 11.41
N VAL A 146 -13.00 -3.58 10.48
CA VAL A 146 -13.61 -3.19 9.22
C VAL A 146 -13.02 -4.04 8.09
N HIS A 147 -13.88 -4.60 7.24
CA HIS A 147 -13.48 -5.26 6.00
C HIS A 147 -13.77 -4.34 4.83
N HIS A 148 -12.77 -4.02 4.03
CA HIS A 148 -12.90 -3.14 2.86
C HIS A 148 -12.52 -3.86 1.56
N SER A 149 -13.36 -3.71 0.55
CA SER A 149 -13.16 -4.28 -0.78
C SER A 149 -13.59 -3.33 -1.89
N ASP A 150 -13.33 -3.69 -3.12
CA ASP A 150 -14.02 -3.08 -4.27
C ASP A 150 -15.50 -3.50 -4.28
N ARG A 151 -16.25 -3.02 -5.31
CA ARG A 151 -17.67 -3.34 -5.50
C ARG A 151 -17.87 -4.55 -6.40
N GLY A 152 -16.93 -5.49 -6.44
CA GLY A 152 -17.09 -6.72 -7.19
C GLY A 152 -18.28 -7.57 -6.69
N SER A 153 -18.98 -8.26 -7.60
CA SER A 153 -20.14 -9.09 -7.29
C SER A 153 -19.84 -10.16 -6.23
N GLN A 154 -18.60 -10.63 -6.15
CA GLN A 154 -18.13 -11.62 -5.19
C GLN A 154 -18.25 -11.10 -3.75
N TYR A 155 -17.84 -9.84 -3.52
CA TYR A 155 -17.89 -9.19 -2.20
C TYR A 155 -19.31 -8.71 -1.83
N CYS A 156 -20.16 -8.49 -2.84
CA CYS A 156 -21.57 -8.12 -2.65
C CYS A 156 -22.48 -9.33 -2.51
N SER A 157 -21.97 -10.56 -2.71
CA SER A 157 -22.77 -11.79 -2.60
C SER A 157 -23.34 -11.97 -1.20
N LYS A 158 -24.56 -12.51 -1.11
CA LYS A 158 -25.25 -12.73 0.16
C LYS A 158 -24.39 -13.57 1.11
N SER A 159 -23.84 -14.68 0.63
CA SER A 159 -23.03 -15.60 1.45
C SER A 159 -21.78 -14.95 2.01
N TYR A 160 -21.11 -14.06 1.26
CA TYR A 160 -19.94 -13.31 1.74
C TYR A 160 -20.34 -12.26 2.80
N VAL A 161 -21.40 -11.52 2.52
CA VAL A 161 -21.92 -10.48 3.42
C VAL A 161 -22.45 -11.08 4.73
N ASP A 162 -23.16 -12.20 4.67
CA ASP A 162 -23.69 -12.88 5.84
C ASP A 162 -22.53 -13.36 6.72
N LEU A 163 -21.47 -13.95 6.15
CA LEU A 163 -20.28 -14.36 6.90
C LEU A 163 -19.59 -13.19 7.63
N LEU A 164 -19.50 -12.01 7.01
CA LEU A 164 -18.95 -10.82 7.67
C LEU A 164 -19.82 -10.34 8.83
N LYS A 165 -21.15 -10.40 8.67
CA LYS A 165 -22.11 -10.00 9.72
C LYS A 165 -22.12 -10.96 10.88
N ASP A 166 -22.06 -12.26 10.62
CA ASP A 166 -22.03 -13.31 11.65
C ASP A 166 -20.81 -13.13 12.57
N ASP A 167 -19.67 -12.70 11.98
CA ASP A 167 -18.45 -12.37 12.72
C ASP A 167 -18.37 -10.91 13.21
N GLN A 168 -19.48 -10.15 13.12
CA GLN A 168 -19.62 -8.76 13.57
C GLN A 168 -18.57 -7.81 12.93
N ILE A 169 -18.21 -8.06 11.68
CA ILE A 169 -17.24 -7.26 10.93
C ILE A 169 -17.98 -6.18 10.13
N ALA A 170 -17.58 -4.92 10.30
CA ALA A 170 -18.14 -3.81 9.55
C ALA A 170 -17.74 -3.88 8.08
N ILE A 171 -18.71 -3.68 7.19
CA ILE A 171 -18.51 -3.79 5.73
C ILE A 171 -18.29 -2.40 5.14
N SER A 172 -17.21 -2.24 4.40
CA SER A 172 -16.85 -1.02 3.69
C SER A 172 -16.51 -1.33 2.23
N MET A 173 -16.89 -0.44 1.32
CA MET A 173 -16.58 -0.61 -0.11
C MET A 173 -16.06 0.68 -0.73
N THR A 174 -15.22 0.55 -1.77
CA THR A 174 -14.74 1.71 -2.53
C THR A 174 -15.94 2.52 -3.07
N GLN A 175 -15.84 3.86 -3.04
CA GLN A 175 -16.78 4.72 -3.79
C GLN A 175 -16.15 5.02 -5.14
N SER A 176 -16.84 5.01 -6.24
CA SER A 176 -16.42 5.45 -7.58
C SER A 176 -14.87 5.45 -7.84
N GLY A 177 -14.32 4.29 -8.19
CA GLY A 177 -13.05 4.21 -8.96
C GLY A 177 -11.79 4.88 -8.39
N SER A 178 -11.76 5.25 -7.10
CA SER A 178 -10.56 5.83 -6.50
C SER A 178 -9.48 4.75 -6.34
N PRO A 179 -8.35 4.84 -7.08
CA PRO A 179 -7.24 3.87 -6.95
C PRO A 179 -6.54 3.94 -5.59
N TYR A 180 -6.91 4.89 -4.74
CA TYR A 180 -6.33 5.06 -3.40
C TYR A 180 -7.04 4.22 -2.35
N ASP A 181 -8.31 3.87 -2.59
CA ASP A 181 -9.15 3.20 -1.60
C ASP A 181 -8.71 1.74 -1.37
N ASN A 182 -8.09 1.08 -2.34
CA ASN A 182 -7.57 -0.30 -2.21
C ASN A 182 -6.07 -0.45 -2.51
N ALA A 183 -5.31 0.65 -2.41
CA ALA A 183 -3.90 0.70 -2.79
C ALA A 183 -3.00 -0.32 -2.07
N ILE A 184 -3.35 -0.74 -0.85
CA ILE A 184 -2.58 -1.74 -0.08
C ILE A 184 -2.78 -3.13 -0.68
N ALA A 185 -4.01 -3.54 -0.95
CA ALA A 185 -4.30 -4.84 -1.57
C ALA A 185 -3.66 -4.94 -2.97
N GLU A 186 -3.82 -3.91 -3.81
CA GLU A 186 -3.14 -3.83 -5.12
C GLU A 186 -1.61 -3.93 -4.99
N ARG A 187 -1.04 -3.28 -3.97
CA ARG A 187 0.40 -3.32 -3.72
C ARG A 187 0.86 -4.72 -3.35
N VAL A 188 0.13 -5.42 -2.49
CA VAL A 188 0.45 -6.80 -2.08
C VAL A 188 0.35 -7.74 -3.28
N ASN A 189 -0.72 -7.67 -4.05
CA ASN A 189 -0.86 -8.41 -5.32
C ASN A 189 0.30 -8.15 -6.28
N GLY A 190 0.69 -6.87 -6.43
CA GLY A 190 1.82 -6.48 -7.25
C GLY A 190 3.15 -7.09 -6.76
N ILE A 191 3.37 -7.18 -5.46
CA ILE A 191 4.56 -7.81 -4.86
C ILE A 191 4.59 -9.30 -5.19
N LEU A 192 3.50 -10.03 -4.95
CA LEU A 192 3.44 -11.46 -5.22
C LEU A 192 3.72 -11.78 -6.69
N LYS A 193 3.15 -11.01 -7.62
CA LYS A 193 3.36 -11.20 -9.06
C LYS A 193 4.76 -10.79 -9.54
N THR A 194 5.31 -9.71 -9.03
CA THR A 194 6.53 -9.11 -9.59
C THR A 194 7.80 -9.44 -8.82
N GLU A 195 7.74 -9.52 -7.48
CA GLU A 195 8.91 -9.82 -6.66
C GLU A 195 9.07 -11.34 -6.46
N PHE A 196 7.96 -12.07 -6.34
CA PHE A 196 7.97 -13.53 -6.16
C PHE A 196 7.69 -14.32 -7.44
N GLU A 197 7.25 -13.67 -8.50
CA GLU A 197 6.97 -14.31 -9.81
C GLU A 197 6.10 -15.58 -9.67
N ILE A 198 4.98 -15.44 -8.93
CA ILE A 198 4.13 -16.60 -8.60
C ILE A 198 3.55 -17.32 -9.82
N GLU A 199 3.46 -16.65 -10.97
CA GLU A 199 2.96 -17.21 -12.22
C GLU A 199 3.99 -18.06 -12.99
N GLN A 200 5.28 -17.98 -12.62
CA GLN A 200 6.34 -18.70 -13.34
C GLN A 200 6.55 -20.12 -12.80
N ASN A 201 6.98 -21.03 -13.69
CA ASN A 201 7.34 -22.41 -13.33
C ASN A 201 6.24 -23.18 -12.60
N THR A 202 4.98 -23.00 -13.00
CA THR A 202 3.82 -23.72 -12.47
C THR A 202 3.10 -24.45 -13.61
N GLY A 203 3.11 -25.78 -13.57
CA GLY A 203 2.49 -26.65 -14.59
C GLY A 203 1.08 -27.13 -14.21
N SER A 204 0.71 -27.07 -12.92
CA SER A 204 -0.59 -27.54 -12.44
C SER A 204 -1.17 -26.66 -11.34
N MET A 205 -2.49 -26.75 -11.12
CA MET A 205 -3.17 -26.06 -10.02
C MET A 205 -2.60 -26.46 -8.65
N ALA A 206 -2.27 -27.72 -8.45
CA ALA A 206 -1.70 -28.20 -7.19
C ALA A 206 -0.32 -27.56 -6.93
N GLN A 207 0.54 -27.52 -7.94
CA GLN A 207 1.86 -26.84 -7.85
C GLN A 207 1.71 -25.34 -7.59
N LEU A 208 0.76 -24.66 -8.26
CA LEU A 208 0.48 -23.26 -8.04
C LEU A 208 0.02 -22.99 -6.61
N LYS A 209 -0.91 -23.78 -6.08
CA LYS A 209 -1.39 -23.68 -4.69
C LYS A 209 -0.24 -23.85 -3.68
N LEU A 210 0.60 -24.85 -3.85
CA LEU A 210 1.78 -25.07 -2.99
C LEU A 210 2.78 -23.90 -3.07
N LYS A 211 3.05 -23.41 -4.28
CA LYS A 211 3.93 -22.25 -4.49
C LYS A 211 3.39 -21.01 -3.82
N ILE A 212 2.10 -20.72 -3.97
CA ILE A 212 1.45 -19.55 -3.34
C ILE A 212 1.50 -19.69 -1.82
N ALA A 213 1.22 -20.85 -1.26
CA ALA A 213 1.32 -21.08 0.18
C ALA A 213 2.74 -20.80 0.71
N ARG A 214 3.77 -21.32 0.03
CA ARG A 214 5.18 -21.06 0.37
C ARG A 214 5.52 -19.57 0.26
N VAL A 215 5.14 -18.93 -0.84
CA VAL A 215 5.42 -17.50 -1.08
C VAL A 215 4.76 -16.61 -0.05
N ILE A 216 3.50 -16.87 0.31
CA ILE A 216 2.80 -16.09 1.33
C ILE A 216 3.44 -16.25 2.71
N ASN A 217 3.90 -17.47 3.06
CA ASN A 217 4.65 -17.68 4.29
C ASN A 217 5.97 -16.89 4.30
N ILE A 218 6.74 -16.93 3.21
CA ILE A 218 7.98 -16.14 3.06
C ILE A 218 7.68 -14.64 3.10
N TYR A 219 6.64 -14.19 2.41
CA TYR A 219 6.20 -12.80 2.41
C TYR A 219 5.89 -12.31 3.83
N ASN A 220 5.11 -13.06 4.59
CA ASN A 220 4.70 -12.69 5.94
C ASN A 220 5.89 -12.71 6.92
N LYS A 221 6.80 -13.68 6.81
CA LYS A 221 7.85 -13.93 7.82
C LYS A 221 9.20 -13.29 7.51
N LEU A 222 9.54 -13.13 6.23
CA LEU A 222 10.92 -12.73 5.86
C LEU A 222 10.98 -11.39 5.12
N ARG A 223 9.92 -10.96 4.44
CA ARG A 223 9.99 -9.76 3.61
C ARG A 223 9.80 -8.48 4.42
N PRO A 224 10.80 -7.58 4.50
CA PRO A 224 10.66 -6.31 5.20
C PRO A 224 9.79 -5.32 4.42
N HIS A 225 9.05 -4.48 5.15
CA HIS A 225 8.22 -3.41 4.60
C HIS A 225 8.67 -2.04 5.08
N ASP A 226 9.04 -1.16 4.14
CA ASP A 226 9.47 0.22 4.46
C ASP A 226 8.36 1.07 5.10
N SER A 227 7.08 0.70 4.89
CA SER A 227 5.92 1.33 5.52
C SER A 227 5.64 0.85 6.94
N CYS A 228 6.33 -0.19 7.40
CA CYS A 228 6.23 -0.78 8.73
C CYS A 228 7.61 -0.83 9.38
N GLU A 229 8.36 0.27 9.38
CA GLU A 229 9.69 0.38 10.02
C GLU A 229 10.71 -0.66 9.55
N SER A 230 10.56 -1.20 8.33
CA SER A 230 11.30 -2.34 7.81
C SER A 230 11.08 -3.66 8.57
N LEU A 231 10.06 -3.75 9.40
CA LEU A 231 9.60 -5.01 9.99
C LEU A 231 8.99 -5.92 8.92
N THR A 232 8.99 -7.21 9.17
CA THR A 232 8.18 -8.15 8.40
C THR A 232 6.70 -8.00 8.76
N PRO A 233 5.75 -8.43 7.89
CA PRO A 233 4.33 -8.38 8.22
C PRO A 233 3.99 -9.03 9.57
N GLU A 234 4.55 -10.22 9.85
CA GLU A 234 4.32 -10.92 11.10
C GLU A 234 4.85 -10.13 12.32
N GLN A 235 6.04 -9.54 12.22
CA GLN A 235 6.60 -8.68 13.27
C GLN A 235 5.78 -7.40 13.47
N ALA A 236 5.35 -6.77 12.38
CA ALA A 236 4.52 -5.57 12.43
C ALA A 236 3.14 -5.86 13.04
N HIS A 237 2.59 -7.06 12.80
CA HIS A 237 1.29 -7.46 13.32
C HIS A 237 1.23 -7.52 14.86
N LEU A 238 2.37 -7.72 15.50
CA LEU A 238 2.51 -7.73 16.98
C LEU A 238 2.71 -6.33 17.58
N ARG A 239 2.77 -5.28 16.74
CA ARG A 239 2.96 -3.90 17.21
C ARG A 239 1.61 -3.21 17.43
N THR A 240 1.66 -2.11 18.19
CA THR A 240 0.55 -1.17 18.39
C THR A 240 1.05 0.26 18.26
N GLY A 241 0.14 1.20 18.01
CA GLY A 241 0.50 2.60 17.76
C GLY A 241 0.81 2.88 16.29
N ILE A 242 1.26 4.07 15.97
CA ILE A 242 1.55 4.48 14.59
C ILE A 242 2.92 3.96 14.16
N LEU A 243 2.94 3.12 13.13
CA LEU A 243 4.20 2.63 12.54
C LEU A 243 4.89 3.72 11.70
N GLY A 244 6.19 3.88 11.92
CA GLY A 244 7.04 4.78 11.17
C GLY A 244 7.25 4.31 9.71
N LYS A 245 7.29 5.28 8.77
CA LYS A 245 7.55 5.01 7.36
C LYS A 245 9.00 5.32 7.02
N ASN A 246 9.78 4.32 6.60
CA ASN A 246 11.19 4.48 6.20
C ASN A 246 11.34 5.07 4.79
N TRP A 247 10.39 5.93 4.37
CA TRP A 247 10.45 6.65 3.09
C TRP A 247 9.78 8.02 3.19
N LYS A 248 10.28 8.99 2.42
CA LYS A 248 9.71 10.34 2.33
C LYS A 248 8.81 10.42 1.11
N ASN A 249 7.58 10.94 1.30
CA ASN A 249 6.69 11.25 0.18
C ASN A 249 7.02 12.64 -0.38
N TYR A 250 8.00 12.69 -1.28
CA TYR A 250 8.43 13.94 -1.90
C TYR A 250 7.31 14.69 -2.64
N ARG A 251 6.30 14.00 -3.19
CA ARG A 251 5.14 14.65 -3.82
C ARG A 251 4.33 15.43 -2.80
N LYS A 252 4.07 14.85 -1.62
CA LYS A 252 3.33 15.50 -0.53
C LYS A 252 4.14 16.65 0.08
N ILE A 253 5.46 16.49 0.20
CA ILE A 253 6.39 17.54 0.67
C ILE A 253 6.40 18.71 -0.32
N ASN A 254 6.60 18.44 -1.61
CA ASN A 254 6.62 19.46 -2.65
C ASN A 254 5.25 20.17 -2.80
N TRP A 255 4.13 19.45 -2.67
CA TRP A 255 2.80 20.06 -2.68
C TRP A 255 2.58 20.98 -1.48
N LYS A 256 2.98 20.58 -0.26
CA LYS A 256 2.92 21.43 0.93
C LYS A 256 3.78 22.67 0.78
N ARG A 257 5.00 22.54 0.24
CA ARG A 257 5.90 23.66 -0.03
C ARG A 257 5.28 24.64 -1.03
N LYS A 258 4.79 24.16 -2.18
CA LYS A 258 4.10 25.00 -3.18
C LYS A 258 2.85 25.68 -2.62
N LYS A 259 2.07 24.98 -1.78
CA LYS A 259 0.90 25.59 -1.12
C LYS A 259 1.31 26.72 -0.18
N GLN A 260 2.38 26.53 0.59
CA GLN A 260 2.91 27.57 1.48
C GLN A 260 3.49 28.77 0.71
N GLU A 261 4.23 28.52 -0.36
CA GLU A 261 4.74 29.55 -1.27
C GLU A 261 3.60 30.39 -1.88
N ASN A 262 2.51 29.75 -2.32
CA ASN A 262 1.32 30.44 -2.84
C ASN A 262 0.57 31.25 -1.77
N ILE A 263 0.51 30.77 -0.53
CA ILE A 263 -0.10 31.54 0.58
C ILE A 263 0.75 32.76 0.89
N ASN A 264 2.07 32.61 0.97
CA ASN A 264 3.00 33.71 1.22
C ASN A 264 2.95 34.77 0.10
N ALA A 265 2.88 34.34 -1.17
CA ALA A 265 2.74 35.23 -2.31
C ALA A 265 1.42 36.02 -2.28
N LYS A 266 0.30 35.38 -1.91
CA LYS A 266 -0.99 36.08 -1.75
C LYS A 266 -0.97 37.10 -0.61
N ASN A 267 -0.32 36.76 0.51
CA ASN A 267 -0.19 37.66 1.66
C ASN A 267 0.72 38.87 1.34
N SER A 268 1.81 38.67 0.59
CA SER A 268 2.68 39.76 0.14
C SER A 268 1.98 40.69 -0.85
N THR A 269 1.15 40.16 -1.76
CA THR A 269 0.36 40.97 -2.69
C THR A 269 -0.71 41.78 -1.96
N SER A 270 -1.37 41.22 -0.93
CA SER A 270 -2.36 41.91 -0.11
C SER A 270 -1.72 42.98 0.77
N ALA A 271 -0.49 42.78 1.24
CA ALA A 271 0.25 43.79 2.01
C ALA A 271 0.66 44.99 1.13
N ASN A 272 1.13 44.72 -0.11
CA ASN A 272 1.47 45.80 -1.06
C ASN A 272 0.25 46.61 -1.51
N VAL A 273 -0.93 46.00 -1.65
CA VAL A 273 -2.18 46.69 -1.98
C VAL A 273 -2.64 47.59 -0.80
N ARG A 274 -2.44 47.18 0.46
CA ARG A 274 -2.77 47.99 1.63
C ARG A 274 -1.83 49.16 1.80
N THR A 275 -0.54 49.02 1.49
CA THR A 275 0.43 50.15 1.57
C THR A 275 0.23 51.15 0.44
N SER A 276 -0.32 50.79 -0.71
CA SER A 276 -0.61 51.68 -1.82
C SER A 276 -1.94 52.44 -1.67
N LEU A 277 -2.78 52.11 -0.68
CA LEU A 277 -4.08 52.76 -0.41
C LEU A 277 -4.04 53.75 0.77
N ILE A 278 -2.89 53.88 1.44
CA ILE A 278 -2.73 54.90 2.49
C ILE A 278 -1.99 56.09 1.85
N PRO A 279 -2.67 57.24 1.57
CA PRO A 279 -1.98 58.44 1.06
C PRO A 279 -0.96 58.87 2.09
N THR A 280 0.24 59.19 1.65
CA THR A 280 1.30 59.69 2.51
C THR A 280 0.88 61.07 3.09
N PHE A 281 1.35 61.39 4.32
CA PHE A 281 1.05 62.64 4.98
C PHE A 281 1.40 63.86 4.11
N ALA A 282 2.33 63.73 3.17
CA ALA A 282 2.72 64.75 2.20
C ALA A 282 1.62 65.03 1.16
N GLU A 283 0.94 64.00 0.64
CA GLU A 283 -0.15 64.15 -0.33
C GLU A 283 -1.41 64.72 0.28
N VAL A 284 -1.67 64.47 1.57
CA VAL A 284 -2.76 65.10 2.33
C VAL A 284 -2.47 66.62 2.62
N ALA A 285 -1.19 66.93 2.85
CA ALA A 285 -0.78 68.33 3.08
C ALA A 285 -0.86 69.21 1.81
N GLU A 286 -0.50 68.62 0.62
CA GLU A 286 -0.66 69.37 -0.66
C GLU A 286 -2.12 69.56 -1.06
N GLY A 287 -3.01 68.58 -0.75
CA GLY A 287 -4.45 68.74 -0.98
C GLY A 287 -5.11 69.84 -0.15
N LEU A 288 -4.65 70.06 1.09
CA LEU A 288 -5.15 71.05 1.97
C LEU A 288 -4.65 72.48 1.62
N THR A 289 -3.49 72.59 0.97
CA THR A 289 -2.93 73.91 0.54
C THR A 289 -3.64 74.43 -0.71
N LYS A 290 -4.16 73.58 -1.58
CA LYS A 290 -4.92 73.94 -2.78
C LYS A 290 -6.36 74.41 -2.50
N LEU A 291 -6.93 74.07 -1.34
CA LEU A 291 -8.28 74.47 -0.93
C LEU A 291 -8.36 75.82 -0.21
N LYS A 292 -7.22 76.50 0.02
CA LYS A 292 -7.15 77.84 0.64
C LYS A 292 -6.95 78.98 -0.33
N ILE A 293 -6.98 78.79 -1.63
CA ILE A 293 -6.81 79.75 -2.68
C ILE A 293 -7.98 79.70 -3.68
N GLN A 294 -9.20 79.66 -3.16
CA GLN A 294 -10.41 80.07 -3.89
C GLN A 294 -11.32 80.85 -2.98
#